data_e736a787a546114bdce71b53123c447e
#
_entry.id   e736a787a546114bdce71b53123c447e
#
_cell.length_a   1.000
_cell.length_b   1.000
_cell.length_c   1.000
_cell.angle_alpha   90.00
_cell.angle_beta   90.00
_cell.angle_gamma   90.00
#
_symmetry.space_group_name_H-M   'P 1'
#
loop_
_entity.id
_entity.type
_entity.pdbx_description
1 polymer ?
#
loop_
_entity_poly.entity_id
_entity_poly.type
_entity_poly.pdbx_seq_one_letter_code
_entity_poly.pdbx_strand_id
1 'polypeptide(L)'
;RDPNGVRTAMKGCDIVFHLAALIAIPYSYHSPDSYIDTNVKGTLNIVQAAKDLKLERVIVTSTSEVYGTAQYVPIDELHSRQPQSPYSASKIGADCIAESFYTSFDLPLTIVRPFNTFGPRQSARAIIPTIITQLLNGVEEIKLGDLKPTRDFLFVKDTVKGFIEIAKSSSL
;
A
#
# COMPACT_ATOMS: atom_id res chain seq x y z
N ARG A 1 0.64 11.68 10.38
CA ARG A 1 1.94 11.87 11.06
C ARG A 1 1.78 12.22 12.54
N ASP A 2 0.64 12.79 12.92
CA ASP A 2 0.34 13.15 14.31
C ASP A 2 -0.15 11.92 15.09
N PRO A 3 0.62 11.42 16.09
CA PRO A 3 0.22 10.24 16.84
C PRO A 3 -1.03 10.48 17.71
N ASN A 4 -1.22 11.70 18.23
CA ASN A 4 -2.38 12.04 19.04
C ASN A 4 -3.66 12.11 18.21
N GLY A 5 -3.59 12.70 17.01
CA GLY A 5 -4.69 12.73 16.06
C GLY A 5 -5.08 11.31 15.61
N VAL A 6 -4.10 10.46 15.31
CA VAL A 6 -4.32 9.05 14.97
C VAL A 6 -5.04 8.33 16.12
N ARG A 7 -4.50 8.41 17.35
CA ARG A 7 -5.10 7.77 18.51
C ARG A 7 -6.53 8.25 18.77
N THR A 8 -6.77 9.54 18.61
CA THR A 8 -8.11 10.13 18.80
C THR A 8 -9.10 9.60 17.75
N ALA A 9 -8.68 9.55 16.48
CA ALA A 9 -9.52 9.04 15.39
C ALA A 9 -9.84 7.54 15.51
N MET A 10 -8.97 6.77 16.16
CA MET A 10 -9.15 5.32 16.33
C MET A 10 -9.94 4.93 17.58
N LYS A 11 -10.26 5.88 18.49
CA LYS A 11 -11.08 5.58 19.67
C LYS A 11 -12.47 5.09 19.29
N GLY A 12 -12.87 3.95 19.87
CA GLY A 12 -14.17 3.34 19.64
C GLY A 12 -14.30 2.61 18.31
N CYS A 13 -13.18 2.40 17.62
CA CYS A 13 -13.12 1.51 16.45
C CYS A 13 -12.67 0.12 16.87
N ASP A 14 -13.24 -0.91 16.26
CA ASP A 14 -12.83 -2.30 16.42
C ASP A 14 -11.80 -2.70 15.36
N ILE A 15 -11.98 -2.20 14.13
CA ILE A 15 -11.15 -2.53 12.97
C ILE A 15 -10.62 -1.26 12.33
N VAL A 16 -9.36 -1.28 11.90
CA VAL A 16 -8.71 -0.19 11.17
C VAL A 16 -8.14 -0.67 9.85
N PHE A 17 -8.48 0.03 8.77
CA PHE A 17 -7.83 -0.09 7.47
C PHE A 17 -6.84 1.06 7.30
N HIS A 18 -5.56 0.77 7.37
CA HIS A 18 -4.50 1.76 7.16
C HIS A 18 -4.18 1.88 5.66
N LEU A 19 -4.85 2.81 4.99
CA LEU A 19 -4.69 3.09 3.56
C LEU A 19 -3.80 4.31 3.28
N ALA A 20 -3.48 5.09 4.32
CA ALA A 20 -2.75 6.35 4.16
C ALA A 20 -1.27 6.11 3.84
N ALA A 21 -0.81 6.59 2.69
CA ALA A 21 0.58 6.51 2.28
C ALA A 21 0.93 7.59 1.25
N LEU A 22 2.21 7.89 1.12
CA LEU A 22 2.77 8.50 -0.09
C LEU A 22 3.17 7.37 -1.05
N ILE A 23 2.70 7.44 -2.31
CA ILE A 23 2.80 6.33 -3.26
C ILE A 23 3.52 6.66 -4.58
N ALA A 24 3.75 7.94 -4.89
CA ALA A 24 4.33 8.35 -6.17
C ALA A 24 5.83 8.06 -6.24
N ILE A 25 6.24 6.97 -6.90
CA ILE A 25 7.65 6.58 -7.04
C ILE A 25 8.54 7.75 -7.49
N PRO A 26 8.22 8.52 -8.57
CA PRO A 26 9.07 9.63 -8.99
C PRO A 26 9.27 10.69 -7.91
N TYR A 27 8.23 11.00 -7.12
CA TYR A 27 8.34 11.97 -6.04
C TYR A 27 9.20 11.45 -4.87
N SER A 28 9.27 10.15 -4.66
CA SER A 28 10.12 9.56 -3.61
C SER A 28 11.61 9.83 -3.78
N TYR A 29 12.05 10.08 -5.02
CA TYR A 29 13.44 10.47 -5.29
C TYR A 29 13.75 11.94 -4.93
N HIS A 30 12.72 12.79 -4.91
CA HIS A 30 12.87 14.21 -4.55
C HIS A 30 12.68 14.47 -3.06
N SER A 31 11.87 13.68 -2.38
CA SER A 31 11.55 13.89 -0.97
C SER A 31 11.47 12.55 -0.21
N PRO A 32 12.58 11.80 -0.10
CA PRO A 32 12.59 10.50 0.57
C PRO A 32 12.18 10.61 2.05
N ASP A 33 12.55 11.68 2.75
CA ASP A 33 12.18 11.92 4.16
C ASP A 33 10.68 11.90 4.36
N SER A 34 9.91 12.51 3.44
CA SER A 34 8.46 12.53 3.50
C SER A 34 7.86 11.12 3.44
N TYR A 35 8.52 10.20 2.73
CA TYR A 35 8.10 8.78 2.65
C TYR A 35 8.39 8.05 3.94
N ILE A 36 9.54 8.27 4.56
CA ILE A 36 9.85 7.71 5.89
C ILE A 36 8.85 8.23 6.91
N ASP A 37 8.64 9.55 6.98
CA ASP A 37 7.72 10.16 7.94
C ASP A 37 6.27 9.71 7.74
N THR A 38 5.83 9.54 6.50
CA THR A 38 4.44 9.17 6.23
C THR A 38 4.24 7.67 6.28
N ASN A 39 5.07 6.89 5.59
CA ASN A 39 4.85 5.47 5.43
C ASN A 39 5.37 4.67 6.63
N VAL A 40 6.56 4.97 7.15
CA VAL A 40 7.14 4.22 8.27
C VAL A 40 6.62 4.74 9.60
N LYS A 41 6.84 6.03 9.91
CA LYS A 41 6.35 6.61 11.18
C LYS A 41 4.82 6.64 11.25
N GLY A 42 4.14 6.88 10.11
CA GLY A 42 2.68 6.81 10.05
C GLY A 42 2.17 5.43 10.40
N THR A 43 2.76 4.36 9.85
CA THR A 43 2.43 2.97 10.22
C THR A 43 2.72 2.70 11.68
N LEU A 44 3.88 3.14 12.21
CA LEU A 44 4.20 3.02 13.63
C LEU A 44 3.10 3.64 14.51
N ASN A 45 2.65 4.85 14.18
CA ASN A 45 1.58 5.53 14.93
C ASN A 45 0.28 4.73 14.93
N ILE A 46 -0.09 4.12 13.79
CA ILE A 46 -1.29 3.28 13.67
C ILE A 46 -1.16 2.02 14.54
N VAL A 47 -0.08 1.25 14.39
CA VAL A 47 0.05 -0.02 15.12
C VAL A 47 0.25 0.22 16.62
N GLN A 48 0.92 1.30 17.03
CA GLN A 48 1.03 1.69 18.44
C GLN A 48 -0.35 2.06 19.03
N ALA A 49 -1.12 2.89 18.32
CA ALA A 49 -2.45 3.26 18.76
C ALA A 49 -3.40 2.05 18.80
N ALA A 50 -3.32 1.16 17.81
CA ALA A 50 -4.11 -0.06 17.76
C ALA A 50 -3.81 -0.98 18.97
N LYS A 51 -2.54 -1.18 19.29
CA LYS A 51 -2.09 -1.94 20.46
C LYS A 51 -2.64 -1.32 21.76
N ASP A 52 -2.46 0.00 21.93
CA ASP A 52 -2.86 0.69 23.17
C ASP A 52 -4.39 0.71 23.36
N LEU A 53 -5.14 0.77 22.26
CA LEU A 53 -6.60 0.75 22.25
C LEU A 53 -7.19 -0.66 22.22
N LYS A 54 -6.34 -1.69 22.06
CA LYS A 54 -6.73 -3.10 21.97
C LYS A 54 -7.72 -3.39 20.84
N LEU A 55 -7.41 -2.89 19.64
CA LEU A 55 -8.25 -3.13 18.47
C LEU A 55 -8.31 -4.62 18.13
N GLU A 56 -9.45 -5.06 17.63
CA GLU A 56 -9.67 -6.45 17.22
C GLU A 56 -8.93 -6.80 15.92
N ARG A 57 -8.72 -5.81 15.04
CA ARG A 57 -8.08 -6.05 13.75
C ARG A 57 -7.42 -4.80 13.16
N VAL A 58 -6.25 -4.97 12.59
CA VAL A 58 -5.56 -3.92 11.80
C VAL A 58 -5.21 -4.47 10.43
N ILE A 59 -5.66 -3.80 9.37
CA ILE A 59 -5.31 -4.13 7.99
C ILE A 59 -4.33 -3.07 7.48
N VAL A 60 -3.09 -3.46 7.29
CA VAL A 60 -2.02 -2.57 6.80
C VAL A 60 -1.87 -2.74 5.29
N THR A 61 -2.08 -1.67 4.55
CA THR A 61 -1.88 -1.68 3.10
C THR A 61 -0.42 -1.50 2.77
N SER A 62 0.17 -2.50 2.17
CA SER A 62 1.51 -2.49 1.56
C SER A 62 1.38 -2.37 0.03
N THR A 63 2.26 -3.00 -0.72
CA THR A 63 2.30 -2.94 -2.19
C THR A 63 3.11 -4.11 -2.74
N SER A 64 2.82 -4.54 -3.97
CA SER A 64 3.67 -5.48 -4.70
C SER A 64 5.07 -4.92 -5.02
N GLU A 65 5.25 -3.59 -5.00
CA GLU A 65 6.56 -2.95 -5.23
C GLU A 65 7.63 -3.31 -4.18
N VAL A 66 7.24 -3.92 -3.06
CA VAL A 66 8.19 -4.46 -2.06
C VAL A 66 9.00 -5.64 -2.59
N TYR A 67 8.48 -6.34 -3.60
CA TYR A 67 9.13 -7.49 -4.21
C TYR A 67 10.16 -7.11 -5.29
N GLY A 68 10.08 -5.87 -5.80
CA GLY A 68 10.95 -5.42 -6.89
C GLY A 68 10.72 -6.17 -8.19
N THR A 69 11.79 -6.45 -8.93
CA THR A 69 11.71 -7.25 -10.15
C THR A 69 11.44 -8.72 -9.80
N ALA A 70 10.42 -9.30 -10.44
CA ALA A 70 10.04 -10.68 -10.21
C ALA A 70 11.20 -11.64 -10.52
N GLN A 71 11.55 -12.49 -9.57
CA GLN A 71 12.53 -13.57 -9.74
C GLN A 71 11.88 -14.84 -10.28
N TYR A 72 10.59 -15.01 -9.99
CA TYR A 72 9.72 -16.04 -10.52
C TYR A 72 8.28 -15.54 -10.57
N VAL A 73 7.44 -16.20 -11.36
CA VAL A 73 6.02 -15.88 -11.50
C VAL A 73 5.19 -17.16 -11.40
N PRO A 74 4.02 -17.10 -10.80
CA PRO A 74 3.42 -15.95 -10.09
C PRO A 74 4.23 -15.55 -8.85
N ILE A 75 4.19 -14.27 -8.50
CA ILE A 75 4.77 -13.76 -7.24
C ILE A 75 3.86 -14.21 -6.10
N ASP A 76 4.43 -14.80 -5.07
CA ASP A 76 3.77 -15.17 -3.82
C ASP A 76 4.36 -14.44 -2.60
N GLU A 77 3.85 -14.72 -1.41
CA GLU A 77 4.29 -14.07 -0.17
C GLU A 77 5.70 -14.49 0.26
N LEU A 78 6.24 -15.56 -0.28
CA LEU A 78 7.61 -16.05 -0.01
C LEU A 78 8.65 -15.35 -0.88
N HIS A 79 8.20 -14.59 -1.88
CA HIS A 79 9.11 -13.84 -2.75
C HIS A 79 9.93 -12.83 -1.93
N SER A 80 11.23 -12.79 -2.16
CA SER A 80 12.13 -11.89 -1.42
C SER A 80 11.79 -10.42 -1.64
N ARG A 81 11.91 -9.61 -0.59
CA ARG A 81 11.70 -8.17 -0.67
C ARG A 81 12.96 -7.49 -1.21
N GLN A 82 12.80 -6.71 -2.27
CA GLN A 82 13.89 -6.01 -2.97
C GLN A 82 13.50 -4.55 -3.21
N PRO A 83 13.98 -3.60 -2.39
CA PRO A 83 13.65 -2.18 -2.56
C PRO A 83 14.36 -1.63 -3.81
N GLN A 84 13.59 -1.15 -4.79
CA GLN A 84 14.10 -0.53 -6.01
C GLN A 84 13.85 0.98 -6.07
N SER A 85 13.27 1.56 -5.02
CA SER A 85 13.04 3.00 -4.88
C SER A 85 12.93 3.39 -3.41
N PRO A 86 13.09 4.69 -3.06
CA PRO A 86 12.79 5.17 -1.71
C PRO A 86 11.35 4.87 -1.27
N TYR A 87 10.39 4.88 -2.22
CA TYR A 87 9.01 4.45 -1.94
C TYR A 87 8.95 3.00 -1.49
N SER A 88 9.47 2.07 -2.30
CA SER A 88 9.43 0.64 -1.95
C SER A 88 10.20 0.35 -0.67
N ALA A 89 11.35 1.01 -0.44
CA ALA A 89 12.10 0.91 0.81
C ALA A 89 11.27 1.36 2.02
N SER A 90 10.53 2.49 1.90
CA SER A 90 9.66 2.97 2.96
C SER A 90 8.48 2.02 3.24
N LYS A 91 7.96 1.34 2.21
CA LYS A 91 6.89 0.34 2.38
C LYS A 91 7.41 -0.94 3.03
N ILE A 92 8.61 -1.41 2.66
CA ILE A 92 9.28 -2.52 3.37
C ILE A 92 9.52 -2.17 4.83
N GLY A 93 9.99 -0.95 5.13
CA GLY A 93 10.17 -0.48 6.51
C GLY A 93 8.85 -0.45 7.29
N ALA A 94 7.76 -0.03 6.65
CA ALA A 94 6.42 -0.06 7.23
C ALA A 94 5.94 -1.49 7.51
N ASP A 95 6.16 -2.43 6.56
CA ASP A 95 5.87 -3.85 6.74
C ASP A 95 6.64 -4.43 7.93
N CYS A 96 7.95 -4.16 8.01
CA CYS A 96 8.78 -4.63 9.13
C CYS A 96 8.30 -4.10 10.49
N ILE A 97 7.88 -2.82 10.56
CA ILE A 97 7.28 -2.26 11.78
C ILE A 97 5.98 -3.00 12.13
N ALA A 98 5.09 -3.20 11.16
CA ALA A 98 3.83 -3.91 11.39
C ALA A 98 4.09 -5.36 11.85
N GLU A 99 4.95 -6.10 11.17
CA GLU A 99 5.35 -7.47 11.52
C GLU A 99 5.94 -7.55 12.93
N SER A 100 6.75 -6.57 13.34
CA SER A 100 7.33 -6.54 14.69
C SER A 100 6.25 -6.38 15.78
N PHE A 101 5.17 -5.66 15.51
CA PHE A 101 4.05 -5.53 16.46
C PHE A 101 3.21 -6.80 16.55
N TYR A 102 3.06 -7.53 15.46
CA TYR A 102 2.45 -8.85 15.48
C TYR A 102 3.28 -9.83 16.34
N THR A 103 4.58 -9.92 16.05
CA THR A 103 5.46 -10.90 16.71
C THR A 103 5.80 -10.57 18.18
N SER A 104 5.86 -9.28 18.54
CA SER A 104 6.28 -8.86 19.87
C SER A 104 5.14 -8.55 20.83
N PHE A 105 3.96 -8.23 20.31
CA PHE A 105 2.82 -7.78 21.11
C PHE A 105 1.52 -8.52 20.76
N ASP A 106 1.57 -9.55 19.94
CA ASP A 106 0.39 -10.31 19.47
C ASP A 106 -0.72 -9.40 18.90
N LEU A 107 -0.32 -8.26 18.27
CA LEU A 107 -1.29 -7.35 17.67
C LEU A 107 -1.99 -8.03 16.48
N PRO A 108 -3.33 -8.16 16.47
CA PRO A 108 -4.04 -8.82 15.39
C PRO A 108 -3.99 -7.98 14.11
N LEU A 109 -3.01 -8.20 13.26
CA LEU A 109 -2.85 -7.45 12.02
C LEU A 109 -2.58 -8.37 10.82
N THR A 110 -2.98 -7.87 9.64
CA THR A 110 -2.68 -8.48 8.34
C THR A 110 -2.10 -7.43 7.42
N ILE A 111 -1.00 -7.76 6.74
CA ILE A 111 -0.39 -6.91 5.70
C ILE A 111 -0.94 -7.36 4.35
N VAL A 112 -1.57 -6.43 3.62
CA VAL A 112 -2.11 -6.68 2.29
C VAL A 112 -1.23 -6.01 1.24
N ARG A 113 -0.77 -6.77 0.25
CA ARG A 113 0.10 -6.30 -0.85
C ARG A 113 -0.64 -6.34 -2.17
N PRO A 114 -1.53 -5.37 -2.45
CA PRO A 114 -2.24 -5.33 -3.72
C PRO A 114 -1.26 -5.06 -4.87
N PHE A 115 -1.55 -5.64 -6.04
CA PHE A 115 -0.89 -5.29 -7.28
C PHE A 115 -1.46 -3.99 -7.85
N ASN A 116 -1.28 -3.71 -9.14
CA ASN A 116 -1.64 -2.41 -9.71
C ASN A 116 -3.16 -2.21 -9.77
N THR A 117 -3.71 -1.67 -8.70
CA THR A 117 -5.15 -1.37 -8.62
C THR A 117 -5.51 -0.24 -9.58
N PHE A 118 -6.55 -0.44 -10.38
CA PHE A 118 -7.10 0.57 -11.30
C PHE A 118 -8.60 0.73 -11.14
N GLY A 119 -9.13 1.87 -11.57
CA GLY A 119 -10.58 2.13 -11.54
C GLY A 119 -10.93 3.61 -11.52
N PRO A 120 -12.23 3.92 -11.39
CA PRO A 120 -12.71 5.31 -11.33
C PRO A 120 -11.98 6.11 -10.24
N ARG A 121 -11.68 7.38 -10.55
CA ARG A 121 -10.98 8.33 -9.69
C ARG A 121 -9.48 8.04 -9.48
N GLN A 122 -8.89 7.12 -10.25
CA GLN A 122 -7.44 6.94 -10.27
C GLN A 122 -6.76 8.21 -10.79
N SER A 123 -5.54 8.48 -10.32
CA SER A 123 -4.73 9.62 -10.79
C SER A 123 -4.56 9.59 -12.31
N ALA A 124 -4.76 10.73 -12.95
CA ALA A 124 -4.56 10.90 -14.41
C ALA A 124 -3.13 10.58 -14.89
N ARG A 125 -2.15 10.47 -13.96
CA ARG A 125 -0.77 10.07 -14.27
C ARG A 125 -0.57 8.56 -14.35
N ALA A 126 -1.55 7.77 -13.93
CA ALA A 126 -1.49 6.31 -14.06
C ALA A 126 -1.75 5.89 -15.51
N ILE A 127 -1.21 4.75 -15.91
CA ILE A 127 -1.21 4.30 -17.32
C ILE A 127 -2.60 4.22 -17.94
N ILE A 128 -3.56 3.60 -17.25
CA ILE A 128 -4.93 3.42 -17.79
C ILE A 128 -5.64 4.77 -17.97
N PRO A 129 -5.71 5.68 -16.95
CA PRO A 129 -6.25 7.02 -17.16
C PRO A 129 -5.49 7.84 -18.21
N THR A 130 -4.16 7.70 -18.30
CA THR A 130 -3.36 8.38 -19.34
C THR A 130 -3.82 7.97 -20.75
N ILE A 131 -4.02 6.68 -20.98
CA ILE A 131 -4.51 6.16 -22.27
C ILE A 131 -5.92 6.70 -22.55
N ILE A 132 -6.85 6.54 -21.60
CA ILE A 132 -8.24 6.97 -21.75
C ILE A 132 -8.33 8.48 -22.06
N THR A 133 -7.58 9.29 -21.31
CA THR A 133 -7.60 10.75 -21.49
C THR A 133 -7.07 11.16 -22.86
N GLN A 134 -6.00 10.54 -23.33
CA GLN A 134 -5.46 10.83 -24.67
C GLN A 134 -6.45 10.43 -25.76
N LEU A 135 -7.07 9.26 -25.67
CA LEU A 135 -8.09 8.82 -26.63
C LEU A 135 -9.30 9.76 -26.66
N LEU A 136 -9.81 10.17 -25.49
CA LEU A 136 -10.94 11.10 -25.40
C LEU A 136 -10.62 12.50 -25.94
N ASN A 137 -9.35 12.90 -25.91
CA ASN A 137 -8.89 14.15 -26.51
C ASN A 137 -8.59 14.03 -28.01
N GLY A 138 -8.88 12.89 -28.63
CA GLY A 138 -8.75 12.69 -30.08
C GLY A 138 -7.31 12.67 -30.61
N VAL A 139 -6.32 12.31 -29.75
CA VAL A 139 -4.94 12.19 -30.24
C VAL A 139 -4.82 10.97 -31.16
N GLU A 140 -4.14 11.14 -32.29
CA GLU A 140 -3.95 10.07 -33.29
C GLU A 140 -2.89 9.05 -32.81
N GLU A 141 -1.91 9.49 -32.02
CA GLU A 141 -0.82 8.67 -31.49
C GLU A 141 -0.74 8.81 -29.97
N ILE A 142 -0.94 7.68 -29.25
CA ILE A 142 -0.86 7.65 -27.79
C ILE A 142 0.61 7.70 -27.34
N LYS A 143 0.96 8.68 -26.53
CA LYS A 143 2.27 8.83 -25.94
C LYS A 143 2.32 8.12 -24.59
N LEU A 144 3.17 7.11 -24.46
CA LEU A 144 3.41 6.34 -23.25
C LEU A 144 4.90 6.36 -22.90
N GLY A 145 5.22 5.93 -21.67
CA GLY A 145 6.60 5.70 -21.24
C GLY A 145 7.14 4.36 -21.77
N ASP A 146 7.99 3.70 -20.99
CA ASP A 146 8.53 2.39 -21.36
C ASP A 146 7.41 1.34 -21.44
N LEU A 147 7.34 0.61 -22.57
CA LEU A 147 6.33 -0.42 -22.84
C LEU A 147 6.80 -1.84 -22.44
N LYS A 148 8.04 -2.01 -22.00
CA LYS A 148 8.60 -3.32 -21.63
C LYS A 148 8.06 -3.86 -20.29
N PRO A 149 7.84 -3.03 -19.24
CA PRO A 149 7.39 -3.55 -17.96
C PRO A 149 6.02 -4.21 -18.06
N THR A 150 5.92 -5.44 -17.57
CA THR A 150 4.64 -6.13 -17.38
C THR A 150 4.02 -5.75 -16.02
N ARG A 151 2.70 -5.76 -15.93
CA ARG A 151 1.97 -5.42 -14.71
C ARG A 151 0.74 -6.31 -14.59
N ASP A 152 0.45 -6.71 -13.36
CA ASP A 152 -0.83 -7.32 -13.01
C ASP A 152 -1.80 -6.20 -12.60
N PHE A 153 -2.92 -6.07 -13.32
CA PHE A 153 -3.92 -5.04 -13.10
C PHE A 153 -5.14 -5.63 -12.39
N LEU A 154 -5.46 -5.06 -11.23
CA LEU A 154 -6.60 -5.47 -10.40
C LEU A 154 -7.65 -4.35 -10.34
N PHE A 155 -8.91 -4.68 -10.70
CA PHE A 155 -9.98 -3.67 -10.64
C PHE A 155 -10.29 -3.28 -9.20
N VAL A 156 -10.50 -1.99 -8.95
CA VAL A 156 -10.64 -1.44 -7.59
C VAL A 156 -11.75 -2.11 -6.77
N LYS A 157 -12.86 -2.55 -7.39
CA LYS A 157 -13.93 -3.26 -6.66
C LYS A 157 -13.48 -4.62 -6.16
N ASP A 158 -12.63 -5.33 -6.92
CA ASP A 158 -12.09 -6.62 -6.52
C ASP A 158 -11.05 -6.44 -5.41
N THR A 159 -10.21 -5.39 -5.51
CA THR A 159 -9.32 -4.99 -4.41
C THR A 159 -10.10 -4.73 -3.13
N VAL A 160 -11.17 -3.91 -3.19
CA VAL A 160 -12.02 -3.60 -2.02
C VAL A 160 -12.66 -4.85 -1.44
N LYS A 161 -13.20 -5.73 -2.31
CA LYS A 161 -13.76 -7.00 -1.87
C LYS A 161 -12.72 -7.85 -1.14
N GLY A 162 -11.51 -7.96 -1.68
CA GLY A 162 -10.40 -8.68 -1.04
C GLY A 162 -10.09 -8.11 0.36
N PHE A 163 -9.99 -6.79 0.51
CA PHE A 163 -9.77 -6.15 1.81
C PHE A 163 -10.88 -6.48 2.82
N ILE A 164 -12.14 -6.46 2.38
CA ILE A 164 -13.29 -6.79 3.24
C ILE A 164 -13.26 -8.26 3.67
N GLU A 165 -12.97 -9.17 2.74
CA GLU A 165 -12.89 -10.60 3.06
C GLU A 165 -11.72 -10.91 4.00
N ILE A 166 -10.56 -10.27 3.81
CA ILE A 166 -9.43 -10.37 4.74
C ILE A 166 -9.82 -9.87 6.14
N ALA A 167 -10.53 -8.74 6.22
CA ALA A 167 -10.96 -8.21 7.52
C ALA A 167 -11.94 -9.11 8.26
N LYS A 168 -12.76 -9.88 7.53
CA LYS A 168 -13.72 -10.85 8.09
C LYS A 168 -13.08 -12.22 8.41
N SER A 169 -11.95 -12.53 7.79
CA SER A 169 -11.27 -13.81 7.97
C SER A 169 -10.76 -13.97 9.41
N SER A 170 -10.79 -15.17 9.93
CA SER A 170 -10.14 -15.52 11.20
C SER A 170 -8.62 -15.69 11.07
N SER A 171 -8.08 -15.73 9.85
CA SER A 171 -6.63 -15.81 9.60
C SER A 171 -5.96 -14.44 9.86
N LEU A 172 -4.80 -14.48 10.50
CA LEU A 172 -3.93 -13.33 10.76
C LEU A 172 -2.73 -13.37 9.83
#